data_d66057e111aabe4e0e22b580e682d432
#
_entry.id   d66057e111aabe4e0e22b580e682d432
#
_cell.length_a   1.000
_cell.length_b   1.000
_cell.length_c   1.000
_cell.angle_alpha   90.00
_cell.angle_beta   90.00
_cell.angle_gamma   90.00
#
_symmetry.space_group_name_H-M   'P 1'
#
loop_
_entity.id
_entity.type
_entity.pdbx_description
1 polymer ?
#
loop_
_entity_poly.entity_id
_entity_poly.type
_entity_poly.pdbx_seq_one_letter_code
_entity_poly.pdbx_strand_id
1 'polypeptide(L)'
;ILSGAIYKLYKGANKGFHMGQNYITIDIDLGGELMTEEMLEASEDLANEAVWANLPIQAHKFTSVEAANDMPLRKAVNEKVDGNVVIITVGNPDDPFDCCACCGTYPAFSGEVGVIKIFKAEPNKGMTRIYFDCGRNALLHYRKSHKLLTEVAEKFSSKPENLMHAIAKKDKEEAELKAERASLAEYVRNFEAEAIARSHEVGMKFVYKEYDNISPN
;
A
#
# COMPACT_ATOMS: atom_id res chain seq x y z
N ILE A 1 -8.84 -14.42 -9.69
CA ILE A 1 -7.40 -14.67 -9.85
C ILE A 1 -6.67 -14.35 -8.55
N LEU A 2 -6.63 -13.11 -8.02
CA LEU A 2 -5.89 -12.78 -6.79
C LEU A 2 -6.33 -13.63 -5.58
N SER A 3 -7.63 -13.77 -5.34
CA SER A 3 -8.14 -14.64 -4.27
C SER A 3 -7.80 -16.12 -4.49
N GLY A 4 -7.70 -16.55 -5.74
CA GLY A 4 -7.24 -17.90 -6.11
C GLY A 4 -5.76 -18.10 -5.79
N ALA A 5 -4.91 -17.14 -6.10
CA ALA A 5 -3.49 -17.15 -5.76
C ALA A 5 -3.28 -17.25 -4.24
N ILE A 6 -3.96 -16.39 -3.48
CA ILE A 6 -3.91 -16.40 -2.00
C ILE A 6 -4.37 -17.75 -1.44
N TYR A 7 -5.44 -18.32 -1.99
CA TYR A 7 -5.92 -19.61 -1.56
C TYR A 7 -4.96 -20.75 -1.89
N LYS A 8 -4.33 -20.73 -3.07
CA LYS A 8 -3.32 -21.73 -3.45
C LYS A 8 -2.12 -21.72 -2.50
N LEU A 9 -1.58 -20.55 -2.19
CA LEU A 9 -0.40 -20.43 -1.35
C LEU A 9 -0.69 -20.65 0.14
N TYR A 10 -1.78 -20.07 0.65
CA TYR A 10 -1.99 -19.92 2.10
C TYR A 10 -3.32 -20.46 2.59
N LYS A 11 -4.18 -21.01 1.72
CA LYS A 11 -5.55 -21.42 2.05
C LYS A 11 -6.43 -20.29 2.61
N GLY A 12 -6.04 -19.03 2.36
CA GLY A 12 -6.76 -17.84 2.83
C GLY A 12 -8.15 -17.75 2.21
N ALA A 13 -9.16 -17.62 3.06
CA ALA A 13 -10.55 -17.54 2.64
C ALA A 13 -10.95 -16.08 2.38
N ASN A 14 -11.38 -15.77 1.14
CA ASN A 14 -11.98 -14.47 0.85
C ASN A 14 -13.39 -14.39 1.48
N LYS A 15 -13.57 -13.48 2.44
CA LYS A 15 -14.82 -13.24 3.19
C LYS A 15 -15.54 -11.97 2.77
N GLY A 16 -14.84 -11.03 2.09
CA GLY A 16 -15.39 -9.77 1.66
C GLY A 16 -14.82 -9.31 0.32
N PHE A 17 -15.69 -8.70 -0.49
CA PHE A 17 -15.31 -8.06 -1.74
C PHE A 17 -16.05 -6.73 -1.84
N HIS A 18 -15.33 -5.67 -2.17
CA HIS A 18 -15.91 -4.37 -2.43
C HIS A 18 -15.25 -3.70 -3.62
N MET A 19 -16.04 -3.20 -4.54
CA MET A 19 -15.58 -2.42 -5.69
C MET A 19 -15.88 -0.94 -5.43
N GLY A 20 -14.87 -0.21 -4.97
CA GLY A 20 -14.93 1.24 -4.76
C GLY A 20 -14.59 2.02 -6.02
N GLN A 21 -14.68 3.34 -5.95
CA GLN A 21 -14.31 4.23 -7.07
C GLN A 21 -12.81 4.27 -7.33
N ASN A 22 -11.98 4.11 -6.29
CA ASN A 22 -10.53 4.27 -6.37
C ASN A 22 -9.76 2.97 -6.20
N TYR A 23 -10.36 1.96 -5.55
CA TYR A 23 -9.74 0.67 -5.25
C TYR A 23 -10.77 -0.44 -5.22
N ILE A 24 -10.30 -1.63 -5.51
CA ILE A 24 -11.00 -2.87 -5.19
C ILE A 24 -10.44 -3.37 -3.86
N THR A 25 -11.29 -3.89 -2.98
CA THR A 25 -10.82 -4.52 -1.74
C THR A 25 -11.33 -5.93 -1.60
N ILE A 26 -10.48 -6.79 -1.01
CA ILE A 26 -10.85 -8.12 -0.54
C ILE A 26 -10.43 -8.27 0.92
N ASP A 27 -11.25 -8.99 1.69
CA ASP A 27 -10.96 -9.33 3.08
C ASP A 27 -10.58 -10.81 3.16
N ILE A 28 -9.34 -11.09 3.51
CA ILE A 28 -8.77 -12.44 3.58
C ILE A 28 -8.67 -12.89 5.02
N ASP A 29 -9.27 -14.04 5.30
CA ASP A 29 -9.22 -14.72 6.59
C ASP A 29 -8.23 -15.89 6.52
N LEU A 30 -7.20 -15.83 7.37
CA LEU A 30 -6.18 -16.87 7.58
C LEU A 30 -6.34 -17.56 8.95
N GLY A 31 -7.56 -17.58 9.51
CA GLY A 31 -7.79 -18.15 10.84
C GLY A 31 -7.33 -17.27 11.99
N GLY A 32 -7.33 -15.95 11.79
CA GLY A 32 -6.93 -14.94 12.76
C GLY A 32 -5.50 -14.42 12.60
N GLU A 33 -4.72 -14.99 11.69
CA GLU A 33 -3.41 -14.47 11.32
C GLU A 33 -3.55 -13.39 10.24
N LEU A 34 -2.62 -12.43 10.25
CA LEU A 34 -2.55 -11.39 9.23
C LEU A 34 -1.52 -11.77 8.16
N MET A 35 -1.78 -11.37 6.92
CA MET A 35 -0.80 -11.55 5.84
C MET A 35 0.38 -10.60 6.03
N THR A 36 1.60 -11.13 5.89
CA THR A 36 2.83 -10.33 5.86
C THR A 36 3.05 -9.71 4.49
N GLU A 37 4.02 -8.81 4.38
CA GLU A 37 4.37 -8.17 3.10
C GLU A 37 4.86 -9.22 2.08
N GLU A 38 5.68 -10.17 2.51
CA GLU A 38 6.17 -11.25 1.65
C GLU A 38 5.04 -12.15 1.15
N MET A 39 4.02 -12.41 1.98
CA MET A 39 2.84 -13.16 1.57
C MET A 39 2.00 -12.41 0.53
N LEU A 40 1.91 -11.09 0.66
CA LEU A 40 1.21 -10.23 -0.30
C LEU A 40 1.95 -10.19 -1.64
N GLU A 41 3.26 -10.00 -1.62
CA GLU A 41 4.11 -10.01 -2.82
C GLU A 41 4.02 -11.35 -3.55
N ALA A 42 4.19 -12.47 -2.86
CA ALA A 42 4.09 -13.80 -3.46
C ALA A 42 2.69 -14.06 -4.04
N SER A 43 1.63 -13.54 -3.41
CA SER A 43 0.27 -13.66 -3.93
C SER A 43 0.04 -12.80 -5.17
N GLU A 44 0.61 -11.61 -5.22
CA GLU A 44 0.58 -10.70 -6.38
C GLU A 44 1.33 -11.33 -7.55
N ASP A 45 2.53 -11.86 -7.31
CA ASP A 45 3.36 -12.51 -8.32
C ASP A 45 2.63 -13.72 -8.93
N LEU A 46 2.14 -14.64 -8.11
CA LEU A 46 1.38 -15.80 -8.59
C LEU A 46 0.11 -15.41 -9.35
N ALA A 47 -0.57 -14.34 -8.93
CA ALA A 47 -1.74 -13.83 -9.64
C ALA A 47 -1.35 -13.27 -11.02
N ASN A 48 -0.24 -12.55 -11.12
CA ASN A 48 0.27 -12.03 -12.39
C ASN A 48 0.84 -13.13 -13.30
N GLU A 49 1.46 -14.17 -12.76
CA GLU A 49 1.83 -15.36 -13.54
C GLU A 49 0.61 -15.98 -14.24
N ALA A 50 -0.51 -16.11 -13.52
CA ALA A 50 -1.75 -16.59 -14.12
C ALA A 50 -2.32 -15.66 -15.20
N VAL A 51 -2.15 -14.33 -15.04
CA VAL A 51 -2.51 -13.33 -16.07
C VAL A 51 -1.62 -13.51 -17.31
N TRP A 52 -0.32 -13.61 -17.13
CA TRP A 52 0.65 -13.76 -18.24
C TRP A 52 0.54 -15.11 -18.96
N ALA A 53 0.15 -16.17 -18.23
CA ALA A 53 -0.13 -17.46 -18.83
C ALA A 53 -1.38 -17.45 -19.73
N ASN A 54 -2.18 -16.39 -19.70
CA ASN A 54 -3.39 -16.19 -20.50
C ASN A 54 -4.35 -17.39 -20.44
N LEU A 55 -4.63 -17.84 -19.21
CA LEU A 55 -5.45 -19.01 -18.92
C LEU A 55 -6.91 -18.79 -19.36
N PRO A 56 -7.60 -19.81 -19.91
CA PRO A 56 -9.02 -19.71 -20.25
C PRO A 56 -9.85 -19.53 -18.97
N ILE A 57 -10.89 -18.71 -19.07
CA ILE A 57 -11.89 -18.51 -18.01
C ILE A 57 -13.21 -19.06 -18.51
N GLN A 58 -13.78 -20.02 -17.79
CA GLN A 58 -14.99 -20.73 -18.21
C GLN A 58 -16.07 -20.65 -17.12
N ALA A 59 -17.32 -20.51 -17.57
CA ALA A 59 -18.49 -20.50 -16.71
C ALA A 59 -19.27 -21.81 -16.89
N HIS A 60 -19.41 -22.56 -15.80
CA HIS A 60 -20.14 -23.83 -15.74
C HIS A 60 -21.44 -23.60 -15.00
N LYS A 61 -22.58 -23.99 -15.60
CA LYS A 61 -23.90 -23.82 -15.00
C LYS A 61 -24.39 -25.15 -14.45
N PHE A 62 -24.80 -25.15 -13.20
CA PHE A 62 -25.34 -26.30 -12.51
C PHE A 62 -26.76 -26.00 -12.04
N THR A 63 -27.61 -27.01 -12.07
CA THR A 63 -29.03 -26.94 -11.64
C THR A 63 -29.19 -27.29 -10.16
N SER A 64 -28.14 -27.81 -9.53
CA SER A 64 -28.13 -28.12 -8.09
C SER A 64 -26.81 -27.73 -7.43
N VAL A 65 -26.85 -27.47 -6.13
CA VAL A 65 -25.69 -27.14 -5.29
C VAL A 65 -24.76 -28.35 -5.13
N GLU A 66 -25.32 -29.54 -5.04
CA GLU A 66 -24.56 -30.77 -4.92
C GLU A 66 -23.65 -30.96 -6.12
N ALA A 67 -24.22 -30.89 -7.34
CA ALA A 67 -23.46 -31.02 -8.58
C ALA A 67 -22.39 -29.90 -8.74
N ALA A 68 -22.66 -28.70 -8.24
CA ALA A 68 -21.69 -27.61 -8.25
C ALA A 68 -20.54 -27.84 -7.25
N ASN A 69 -20.83 -28.47 -6.10
CA ASN A 69 -19.83 -28.75 -5.07
C ASN A 69 -18.92 -29.95 -5.43
N ASP A 70 -19.23 -30.72 -6.48
CA ASP A 70 -18.31 -31.73 -7.05
C ASP A 70 -17.11 -31.09 -7.76
N MET A 71 -17.19 -29.78 -8.11
CA MET A 71 -16.07 -29.05 -8.65
C MET A 71 -15.02 -28.75 -7.56
N PRO A 72 -13.72 -28.58 -7.91
CA PRO A 72 -12.64 -28.29 -6.97
C PRO A 72 -12.72 -26.84 -6.46
N LEU A 73 -13.81 -26.49 -5.82
CA LEU A 73 -14.09 -25.15 -5.31
C LEU A 73 -13.15 -24.76 -4.18
N ARG A 74 -12.59 -23.56 -4.22
CA ARG A 74 -11.87 -22.98 -3.07
C ARG A 74 -12.78 -22.69 -1.85
N LYS A 75 -14.08 -22.64 -2.06
CA LYS A 75 -15.11 -22.51 -1.04
C LYS A 75 -16.40 -23.15 -1.53
N ALA A 76 -16.91 -24.09 -0.77
CA ALA A 76 -18.19 -24.75 -1.09
C ALA A 76 -19.34 -23.73 -1.20
N VAL A 77 -20.26 -24.01 -2.11
CA VAL A 77 -21.51 -23.27 -2.24
C VAL A 77 -22.40 -23.58 -1.05
N ASN A 78 -23.04 -22.56 -0.48
CA ASN A 78 -23.97 -22.74 0.63
C ASN A 78 -25.23 -23.49 0.15
N GLU A 79 -25.63 -24.52 0.85
CA GLU A 79 -26.83 -25.31 0.56
C GLU A 79 -28.14 -24.50 0.55
N LYS A 80 -28.14 -23.29 1.15
CA LYS A 80 -29.29 -22.37 1.13
C LYS A 80 -29.48 -21.62 -0.17
N VAL A 81 -28.52 -21.77 -1.12
CA VAL A 81 -28.65 -21.16 -2.45
C VAL A 81 -29.68 -21.98 -3.23
N ASP A 82 -30.81 -21.36 -3.53
CA ASP A 82 -31.86 -21.96 -4.36
C ASP A 82 -31.67 -21.60 -5.82
N GLY A 83 -31.78 -22.57 -6.72
CA GLY A 83 -31.73 -22.40 -8.16
C GLY A 83 -30.37 -22.68 -8.81
N ASN A 84 -30.15 -22.06 -9.97
CA ASN A 84 -28.94 -22.30 -10.77
C ASN A 84 -27.68 -21.70 -10.14
N VAL A 85 -26.65 -22.55 -10.02
CA VAL A 85 -25.31 -22.15 -9.55
C VAL A 85 -24.38 -21.99 -10.74
N VAL A 86 -23.62 -20.89 -10.77
CA VAL A 86 -22.59 -20.66 -11.78
C VAL A 86 -21.22 -20.78 -11.11
N ILE A 87 -20.41 -21.69 -11.61
CA ILE A 87 -19.03 -21.90 -11.19
C ILE A 87 -18.11 -21.34 -12.25
N ILE A 88 -17.16 -20.53 -11.83
CA ILE A 88 -16.12 -19.98 -12.70
C ILE A 88 -14.82 -20.73 -12.45
N THR A 89 -14.22 -21.26 -13.49
CA THR A 89 -12.86 -21.83 -13.47
C THR A 89 -11.90 -20.94 -14.24
N VAL A 90 -10.68 -20.81 -13.72
CA VAL A 90 -9.56 -20.18 -14.40
C VAL A 90 -8.52 -21.28 -14.66
N GLY A 91 -8.19 -21.51 -15.91
CA GLY A 91 -7.29 -22.59 -16.33
C GLY A 91 -8.04 -23.88 -16.70
N ASN A 92 -7.35 -25.04 -16.59
CA ASN A 92 -7.95 -26.32 -16.87
C ASN A 92 -9.04 -26.64 -15.82
N PRO A 93 -10.27 -26.99 -16.23
CA PRO A 93 -11.36 -27.33 -15.29
C PRO A 93 -11.05 -28.50 -14.35
N ASP A 94 -10.23 -29.46 -14.76
CA ASP A 94 -9.85 -30.63 -13.95
C ASP A 94 -8.79 -30.28 -12.89
N ASP A 95 -7.95 -29.26 -13.13
CA ASP A 95 -6.96 -28.71 -12.19
C ASP A 95 -6.88 -27.19 -12.37
N PRO A 96 -7.90 -26.47 -11.89
CA PRO A 96 -7.97 -25.02 -12.14
C PRO A 96 -7.00 -24.22 -11.28
N PHE A 97 -6.52 -23.10 -11.83
CA PHE A 97 -5.82 -22.09 -11.04
C PHE A 97 -6.73 -21.51 -9.95
N ASP A 98 -7.98 -21.22 -10.29
CA ASP A 98 -9.03 -20.78 -9.36
C ASP A 98 -10.37 -21.40 -9.77
N CYS A 99 -11.17 -21.78 -8.77
CA CYS A 99 -12.52 -22.31 -8.97
C CYS A 99 -13.45 -21.74 -7.89
N CYS A 100 -14.46 -21.00 -8.30
CA CYS A 100 -15.37 -20.36 -7.35
C CYS A 100 -16.77 -20.15 -7.90
N ALA A 101 -17.77 -20.18 -7.01
CA ALA A 101 -19.12 -19.76 -7.34
C ALA A 101 -19.17 -18.23 -7.49
N CYS A 102 -19.64 -17.74 -8.62
CA CYS A 102 -19.80 -16.32 -8.87
C CYS A 102 -20.79 -16.04 -10.01
N CYS A 103 -21.59 -14.97 -9.84
CA CYS A 103 -22.56 -14.50 -10.83
C CYS A 103 -22.08 -13.24 -11.58
N GLY A 104 -20.81 -12.85 -11.45
CA GLY A 104 -20.22 -11.69 -12.14
C GLY A 104 -19.98 -11.93 -13.64
N THR A 105 -19.58 -10.88 -14.31
CA THR A 105 -19.08 -10.94 -15.69
C THR A 105 -17.58 -11.21 -15.69
N TYR A 106 -17.13 -12.03 -16.62
CA TYR A 106 -15.73 -12.45 -16.72
C TYR A 106 -15.24 -12.30 -18.15
N PRO A 107 -13.95 -11.97 -18.36
CA PRO A 107 -13.32 -12.04 -19.66
C PRO A 107 -13.16 -13.51 -20.09
N ALA A 108 -12.85 -13.75 -21.36
CA ALA A 108 -12.62 -15.10 -21.88
C ALA A 108 -11.27 -15.67 -21.42
N PHE A 109 -10.28 -14.81 -21.19
CA PHE A 109 -8.93 -15.20 -20.80
C PHE A 109 -8.39 -14.31 -19.67
N SER A 110 -7.55 -14.89 -18.82
CA SER A 110 -6.92 -14.18 -17.69
C SER A 110 -6.04 -13.01 -18.14
N GLY A 111 -5.41 -13.09 -19.32
CA GLY A 111 -4.60 -12.00 -19.89
C GLY A 111 -5.36 -10.71 -20.12
N GLU A 112 -6.68 -10.78 -20.36
CA GLU A 112 -7.51 -9.59 -20.52
C GLU A 112 -7.69 -8.76 -19.23
N VAL A 113 -7.40 -9.34 -18.06
CA VAL A 113 -7.42 -8.64 -16.77
C VAL A 113 -6.30 -7.59 -16.68
N GLY A 114 -5.18 -7.87 -17.35
CA GLY A 114 -3.97 -7.07 -17.26
C GLY A 114 -3.28 -7.19 -15.89
N VAL A 115 -2.23 -6.41 -15.66
CA VAL A 115 -1.46 -6.47 -14.42
C VAL A 115 -2.34 -6.26 -13.19
N ILE A 116 -2.16 -7.09 -12.17
CA ILE A 116 -2.78 -6.95 -10.86
C ILE A 116 -1.74 -6.32 -9.94
N LYS A 117 -2.11 -5.23 -9.22
CA LYS A 117 -1.21 -4.57 -8.28
C LYS A 117 -1.88 -4.36 -6.93
N ILE A 118 -1.25 -4.90 -5.89
CA ILE A 118 -1.60 -4.62 -4.50
C ILE A 118 -0.95 -3.30 -4.09
N PHE A 119 -1.74 -2.37 -3.54
CA PHE A 119 -1.24 -1.06 -3.12
C PHE A 119 -0.94 -1.00 -1.62
N LYS A 120 -1.79 -1.63 -0.82
CA LYS A 120 -1.62 -1.75 0.63
C LYS A 120 -2.48 -2.88 1.18
N ALA A 121 -2.15 -3.30 2.39
CA ALA A 121 -3.00 -4.14 3.21
C ALA A 121 -3.09 -3.57 4.62
N GLU A 122 -4.20 -3.85 5.31
CA GLU A 122 -4.42 -3.40 6.68
C GLU A 122 -5.26 -4.42 7.46
N PRO A 123 -5.13 -4.49 8.80
CA PRO A 123 -5.98 -5.31 9.62
C PRO A 123 -7.45 -4.87 9.55
N ASN A 124 -8.36 -5.83 9.39
CA ASN A 124 -9.81 -5.58 9.41
C ASN A 124 -10.55 -6.73 10.10
N LYS A 125 -11.03 -6.53 11.32
CA LYS A 125 -11.84 -7.50 12.10
C LYS A 125 -11.20 -8.89 12.20
N GLY A 126 -9.90 -8.97 12.46
CA GLY A 126 -9.13 -10.22 12.53
C GLY A 126 -8.76 -10.83 11.17
N MET A 127 -9.03 -10.14 10.09
CA MET A 127 -8.66 -10.50 8.72
C MET A 127 -7.69 -9.47 8.14
N THR A 128 -7.11 -9.77 6.99
CA THR A 128 -6.33 -8.80 6.20
C THR A 128 -7.20 -8.23 5.10
N ARG A 129 -7.40 -6.91 5.12
CA ARG A 129 -8.00 -6.17 4.00
C ARG A 129 -6.93 -5.75 3.02
N ILE A 130 -7.05 -6.23 1.79
CA ILE A 130 -6.12 -5.96 0.69
C ILE A 130 -6.76 -4.96 -0.27
N TYR A 131 -6.05 -3.87 -0.56
CA TYR A 131 -6.40 -2.86 -1.54
C TYR A 131 -5.60 -3.10 -2.80
N PHE A 132 -6.27 -3.32 -3.91
CA PHE A 132 -5.62 -3.60 -5.19
C PHE A 132 -6.42 -3.01 -6.34
N ASP A 133 -5.82 -3.02 -7.52
CA ASP A 133 -6.50 -2.77 -8.78
C ASP A 133 -5.85 -3.61 -9.88
N CYS A 134 -6.44 -3.60 -11.06
CA CYS A 134 -5.92 -4.36 -12.20
C CYS A 134 -6.01 -3.57 -13.50
N GLY A 135 -5.28 -4.05 -14.50
CA GLY A 135 -5.32 -3.55 -15.86
C GLY A 135 -5.01 -2.06 -15.97
N ARG A 136 -5.90 -1.33 -16.65
CA ARG A 136 -5.73 0.11 -16.89
C ARG A 136 -5.61 0.92 -15.60
N ASN A 137 -6.40 0.60 -14.59
CA ASN A 137 -6.37 1.34 -13.32
C ASN A 137 -5.03 1.15 -12.60
N ALA A 138 -4.53 -0.09 -12.52
CA ALA A 138 -3.21 -0.37 -11.96
C ALA A 138 -2.10 0.41 -12.70
N LEU A 139 -2.17 0.50 -14.03
CA LEU A 139 -1.22 1.30 -14.83
C LEU A 139 -1.33 2.79 -14.54
N LEU A 140 -2.55 3.32 -14.36
CA LEU A 140 -2.75 4.73 -14.02
C LEU A 140 -2.19 5.06 -12.63
N HIS A 141 -2.37 4.17 -11.65
CA HIS A 141 -1.76 4.30 -10.33
C HIS A 141 -0.23 4.29 -10.41
N TYR A 142 0.35 3.35 -11.17
CA TYR A 142 1.80 3.29 -11.38
C TYR A 142 2.33 4.60 -11.98
N ARG A 143 1.70 5.11 -13.06
CA ARG A 143 2.10 6.37 -13.70
C ARG A 143 2.07 7.55 -12.72
N LYS A 144 1.03 7.66 -11.90
CA LYS A 144 0.91 8.72 -10.90
C LYS A 144 2.01 8.63 -9.84
N SER A 145 2.28 7.43 -9.33
CA SER A 145 3.31 7.20 -8.33
C SER A 145 4.70 7.45 -8.89
N HIS A 146 4.97 6.99 -10.13
CA HIS A 146 6.24 7.22 -10.80
C HIS A 146 6.50 8.71 -11.05
N LYS A 147 5.48 9.44 -11.51
CA LYS A 147 5.58 10.89 -11.71
C LYS A 147 5.90 11.61 -10.39
N LEU A 148 5.18 11.30 -9.32
CA LEU A 148 5.43 11.88 -8.00
C LEU A 148 6.84 11.58 -7.50
N LEU A 149 7.30 10.34 -7.65
CA LEU A 149 8.66 9.93 -7.27
C LEU A 149 9.72 10.73 -8.04
N THR A 150 9.52 10.92 -9.36
CA THR A 150 10.41 11.72 -10.20
C THR A 150 10.44 13.17 -9.76
N GLU A 151 9.27 13.79 -9.55
CA GLU A 151 9.16 15.18 -9.07
C GLU A 151 9.85 15.41 -7.72
N VAL A 152 9.72 14.44 -6.81
CA VAL A 152 10.41 14.49 -5.50
C VAL A 152 11.91 14.34 -5.68
N ALA A 153 12.36 13.39 -6.50
CA ALA A 153 13.79 13.20 -6.77
C ALA A 153 14.45 14.46 -7.39
N GLU A 154 13.75 15.12 -8.31
CA GLU A 154 14.21 16.39 -8.89
C GLU A 154 14.40 17.51 -7.84
N LYS A 155 13.46 17.63 -6.87
CA LYS A 155 13.61 18.60 -5.76
C LYS A 155 14.85 18.37 -4.90
N PHE A 156 15.30 17.13 -4.81
CA PHE A 156 16.53 16.76 -4.11
C PHE A 156 17.76 16.70 -5.03
N SER A 157 17.62 17.11 -6.30
CA SER A 157 18.69 17.04 -7.32
C SER A 157 19.29 15.62 -7.40
N SER A 158 18.42 14.61 -7.33
CA SER A 158 18.79 13.19 -7.27
C SER A 158 18.03 12.38 -8.32
N LYS A 159 18.50 11.16 -8.57
CA LYS A 159 17.71 10.14 -9.27
C LYS A 159 16.82 9.40 -8.27
N PRO A 160 15.69 8.81 -8.71
CA PRO A 160 14.79 8.02 -7.85
C PRO A 160 15.51 6.97 -6.98
N GLU A 161 16.48 6.26 -7.57
CA GLU A 161 17.22 5.19 -6.90
C GLU A 161 18.09 5.68 -5.73
N ASN A 162 18.51 6.96 -5.78
CA ASN A 162 19.37 7.59 -4.79
C ASN A 162 18.63 8.55 -3.86
N LEU A 163 17.31 8.65 -3.99
CA LEU A 163 16.50 9.65 -3.29
C LEU A 163 16.64 9.56 -1.76
N MET A 164 16.59 8.36 -1.20
CA MET A 164 16.72 8.17 0.26
C MET A 164 18.08 8.65 0.77
N HIS A 165 19.15 8.43 0.02
CA HIS A 165 20.48 8.94 0.37
C HIS A 165 20.53 10.48 0.30
N ALA A 166 19.92 11.07 -0.72
CA ALA A 166 19.87 12.52 -0.87
C ALA A 166 19.05 13.20 0.25
N ILE A 167 17.95 12.58 0.68
CA ILE A 167 17.13 13.01 1.84
C ILE A 167 17.99 12.96 3.11
N ALA A 168 18.60 11.80 3.41
CA ALA A 168 19.43 11.66 4.61
C ALA A 168 20.59 12.66 4.67
N LYS A 169 21.20 12.97 3.52
CA LYS A 169 22.23 14.00 3.43
C LYS A 169 21.69 15.38 3.78
N LYS A 170 20.52 15.74 3.25
CA LYS A 170 19.86 17.04 3.55
C LYS A 170 19.46 17.15 5.02
N ASP A 171 18.93 16.08 5.60
CA ASP A 171 18.56 16.06 7.02
C ASP A 171 19.79 16.32 7.91
N LYS A 172 20.94 15.74 7.55
CA LYS A 172 22.21 16.00 8.26
C LYS A 172 22.68 17.44 8.10
N GLU A 173 22.69 17.97 6.88
CA GLU A 173 23.04 19.37 6.60
C GLU A 173 22.12 20.33 7.38
N GLU A 174 20.82 20.04 7.45
CA GLU A 174 19.86 20.84 8.20
C GLU A 174 20.13 20.82 9.71
N ALA A 175 20.48 19.63 10.24
CA ALA A 175 20.84 19.50 11.66
C ALA A 175 22.11 20.26 12.00
N GLU A 176 23.13 20.21 11.13
CA GLU A 176 24.38 20.96 11.28
C GLU A 176 24.13 22.48 11.26
N LEU A 177 23.33 22.96 10.29
CA LEU A 177 22.97 24.38 10.20
C LEU A 177 22.15 24.87 11.41
N LYS A 178 21.24 24.04 11.94
CA LYS A 178 20.50 24.36 13.18
C LYS A 178 21.43 24.48 14.37
N ALA A 179 22.42 23.59 14.51
CA ALA A 179 23.40 23.65 15.57
C ALA A 179 24.30 24.87 15.46
N GLU A 180 24.78 25.19 14.25
CA GLU A 180 25.59 26.40 13.98
C GLU A 180 24.80 27.67 14.30
N ARG A 181 23.53 27.73 13.85
CA ARG A 181 22.66 28.88 14.16
C ARG A 181 22.47 29.05 15.67
N ALA A 182 22.29 27.96 16.41
CA ALA A 182 22.13 28.01 17.87
C ALA A 182 23.41 28.55 18.53
N SER A 183 24.59 28.06 18.13
CA SER A 183 25.89 28.52 18.62
C SER A 183 26.13 29.98 18.32
N LEU A 184 25.86 30.43 17.10
CA LEU A 184 25.99 31.85 16.72
C LEU A 184 25.03 32.76 17.52
N ALA A 185 23.80 32.30 17.73
CA ALA A 185 22.82 33.04 18.54
C ALA A 185 23.26 33.16 20.01
N GLU A 186 23.89 32.12 20.55
CA GLU A 186 24.47 32.15 21.89
C GLU A 186 25.66 33.10 21.96
N TYR A 187 26.56 33.05 20.99
CA TYR A 187 27.69 34.00 20.88
C TYR A 187 27.21 35.45 20.81
N VAL A 188 26.22 35.75 19.98
CA VAL A 188 25.66 37.10 19.88
C VAL A 188 25.05 37.57 21.20
N ARG A 189 24.26 36.69 21.86
CA ARG A 189 23.69 37.02 23.18
C ARG A 189 24.75 37.34 24.22
N ASN A 190 25.82 36.55 24.28
CA ASN A 190 26.92 36.76 25.23
C ASN A 190 27.66 38.07 24.94
N PHE A 191 27.96 38.35 23.65
CA PHE A 191 28.60 39.60 23.23
C PHE A 191 27.76 40.83 23.55
N GLU A 192 26.44 40.79 23.33
CA GLU A 192 25.51 41.86 23.67
C GLU A 192 25.40 42.04 25.19
N ALA A 193 25.32 40.94 25.95
CA ALA A 193 25.31 41.00 27.43
C ALA A 193 26.57 41.68 27.96
N GLU A 194 27.76 41.34 27.45
CA GLU A 194 29.02 42.02 27.83
C GLU A 194 29.02 43.48 27.43
N ALA A 195 28.54 43.84 26.23
CA ALA A 195 28.46 45.22 25.76
C ALA A 195 27.53 46.07 26.67
N ILE A 196 26.37 45.51 27.03
CA ILE A 196 25.44 46.14 27.97
C ILE A 196 26.09 46.32 29.35
N ALA A 197 26.76 45.30 29.87
CA ALA A 197 27.42 45.34 31.17
C ALA A 197 28.52 46.45 31.21
N ARG A 198 29.26 46.62 30.09
CA ARG A 198 30.30 47.64 29.99
C ARG A 198 29.76 49.08 29.84
N SER A 199 28.54 49.24 29.35
CA SER A 199 27.92 50.55 29.10
C SER A 199 27.21 51.18 30.32
N HIS A 200 27.07 50.44 31.43
CA HIS A 200 26.32 50.87 32.61
C HIS A 200 27.21 51.27 33.78
N GLU A 201 26.73 52.28 34.54
CA GLU A 201 27.43 52.80 35.67
C GLU A 201 27.50 51.83 36.83
N VAL A 202 28.59 51.89 37.59
CA VAL A 202 28.83 51.07 38.80
C VAL A 202 27.75 51.37 39.84
N GLY A 203 26.89 50.41 40.15
CA GLY A 203 25.83 50.51 41.17
C GLY A 203 24.42 50.14 40.69
N MET A 204 24.19 49.89 39.42
CA MET A 204 22.90 49.37 38.94
C MET A 204 22.72 47.87 39.31
N LYS A 205 21.54 47.52 39.87
CA LYS A 205 21.25 46.15 40.27
C LYS A 205 20.66 45.29 39.11
N PHE A 206 20.07 45.95 38.10
CA PHE A 206 19.41 45.26 36.98
C PHE A 206 19.55 46.07 35.69
N VAL A 207 19.81 45.37 34.59
CA VAL A 207 19.79 45.89 33.24
C VAL A 207 18.95 44.97 32.41
N TYR A 208 18.04 45.51 31.58
CA TYR A 208 17.28 44.74 30.61
C TYR A 208 17.32 45.36 29.24
N LYS A 209 17.20 44.52 28.22
CA LYS A 209 17.07 44.93 26.84
C LYS A 209 15.90 44.19 26.22
N GLU A 210 15.03 44.94 25.58
CA GLU A 210 13.90 44.40 24.83
C GLU A 210 14.31 44.14 23.35
N TYR A 211 13.89 43.00 22.81
CA TYR A 211 14.16 42.66 21.42
C TYR A 211 12.84 42.54 20.68
N ASP A 212 12.66 43.34 19.63
CA ASP A 212 11.56 43.20 18.71
C ASP A 212 11.84 42.03 17.74
N ASN A 213 10.83 41.16 17.54
CA ASN A 213 10.87 40.04 16.59
C ASN A 213 11.77 38.82 16.93
N ILE A 214 12.02 38.52 18.18
CA ILE A 214 12.58 37.24 18.58
C ILE A 214 11.46 36.34 19.05
N SER A 215 11.18 35.22 18.33
CA SER A 215 10.26 34.19 18.83
C SER A 215 10.80 33.56 20.11
N PRO A 216 10.00 33.44 21.18
CA PRO A 216 10.39 32.63 22.32
C PRO A 216 10.59 31.17 21.88
N ASN A 217 11.67 30.57 22.30
CA ASN A 217 11.95 29.13 22.09
C ASN A 217 11.00 28.28 22.89
#